data_5f8df1a1b349b03f871ec64e9851199f
#
_entry.id   5f8df1a1b349b03f871ec64e9851199f
#
_cell.length_a   1.000
_cell.length_b   1.000
_cell.length_c   1.000
_cell.angle_alpha   90.00
_cell.angle_beta   90.00
_cell.angle_gamma   90.00
#
_symmetry.space_group_name_H-M   'P 1'
#
loop_
_entity.id
_entity.type
_entity.pdbx_description
1 polymer ?
#
loop_
_entity_poly.entity_id
_entity_poly.type
_entity_poly.pdbx_seq_one_letter_code
_entity_poly.pdbx_strand_id
1 'polypeptide(L)'
;METIQAIILGIVQGLTEFLPVSSSGHLQLAKELLGVDPEVGGLTFDLTLHAATVLSTIVVLWSEIKRLVVGLFSKRFNAEQAYVLKIILSMIPVVIVGFTLEPFLQSLVEDLPNHGILLLVGTMLLVTAVLLTFAYYAKPRHKATISYRDAF
;
A
#
# COMPACT_ATOMS: atom_id res chain seq x y z
N MET A 1 9.81 12.54 -19.03
CA MET A 1 10.45 11.39 -18.31
C MET A 1 11.07 10.47 -19.34
N GLU A 2 12.33 10.13 -19.16
CA GLU A 2 13.01 9.19 -20.04
C GLU A 2 12.58 7.75 -19.79
N THR A 3 12.67 6.88 -20.79
CA THR A 3 12.28 5.47 -20.69
C THR A 3 13.04 4.75 -19.56
N ILE A 4 14.32 5.08 -19.37
CA ILE A 4 15.13 4.48 -18.30
C ILE A 4 14.62 4.86 -16.91
N GLN A 5 14.25 6.11 -16.68
CA GLN A 5 13.65 6.58 -15.43
C GLN A 5 12.35 5.82 -15.14
N ALA A 6 11.48 5.66 -16.15
CA ALA A 6 10.23 4.92 -16.01
C ALA A 6 10.46 3.45 -15.63
N ILE A 7 11.44 2.79 -16.25
CA ILE A 7 11.79 1.40 -15.93
C ILE A 7 12.31 1.29 -14.50
N ILE A 8 13.22 2.18 -14.08
CA ILE A 8 13.75 2.16 -12.71
C ILE A 8 12.63 2.37 -11.69
N LEU A 9 11.74 3.35 -11.91
CA LEU A 9 10.59 3.60 -11.03
C LEU A 9 9.62 2.41 -10.99
N GLY A 10 9.40 1.74 -12.13
CA GLY A 10 8.62 0.51 -12.19
C GLY A 10 9.23 -0.63 -11.38
N ILE A 11 10.56 -0.79 -11.39
CA ILE A 11 11.27 -1.77 -10.56
C ILE A 11 11.16 -1.40 -9.09
N VAL A 12 11.36 -0.13 -8.71
CA VAL A 12 11.19 0.35 -7.33
C VAL A 12 9.78 0.04 -6.85
N GLN A 13 8.74 0.39 -7.63
CA GLN A 13 7.35 0.09 -7.30
C GLN A 13 7.14 -1.40 -7.10
N GLY A 14 7.55 -2.24 -8.05
CA GLY A 14 7.36 -3.68 -8.00
C GLY A 14 8.06 -4.35 -6.81
N LEU A 15 9.21 -3.85 -6.36
CA LEU A 15 9.92 -4.37 -5.20
C LEU A 15 9.32 -3.89 -3.87
N THR A 16 8.85 -2.65 -3.81
CA THR A 16 8.42 -2.04 -2.55
C THR A 16 6.92 -2.17 -2.28
N GLU A 17 6.09 -2.42 -3.30
CA GLU A 17 4.64 -2.54 -3.13
C GLU A 17 4.23 -3.79 -2.34
N PHE A 18 4.92 -4.91 -2.57
CA PHE A 18 4.61 -6.17 -1.91
C PHE A 18 5.27 -6.33 -0.54
N LEU A 19 6.17 -5.42 -0.19
CA LEU A 19 6.76 -5.30 1.13
C LEU A 19 6.04 -4.18 1.91
N PRO A 20 5.83 -4.31 3.22
CA PRO A 20 5.18 -3.26 4.02
C PRO A 20 6.13 -2.10 4.32
N VAL A 21 6.80 -1.54 3.28
CA VAL A 21 7.88 -0.54 3.41
C VAL A 21 7.53 0.83 2.83
N SER A 22 6.27 1.07 2.44
CA SER A 22 5.80 2.30 1.79
C SER A 22 6.37 2.52 0.38
N SER A 23 5.75 1.94 -0.62
CA SER A 23 6.13 2.10 -2.04
C SER A 23 6.08 3.56 -2.48
N SER A 24 5.05 4.31 -2.08
CA SER A 24 4.91 5.73 -2.42
C SER A 24 6.07 6.57 -1.87
N GLY A 25 6.54 6.30 -0.65
CA GLY A 25 7.71 6.97 -0.08
C GLY A 25 8.98 6.67 -0.88
N HIS A 26 9.18 5.42 -1.27
CA HIS A 26 10.33 5.02 -2.10
C HIS A 26 10.26 5.63 -3.50
N LEU A 27 9.07 5.67 -4.12
CA LEU A 27 8.88 6.33 -5.41
C LEU A 27 9.21 7.82 -5.35
N GLN A 28 8.77 8.52 -4.29
CA GLN A 28 9.06 9.95 -4.13
C GLN A 28 10.56 10.21 -4.03
N LEU A 29 11.29 9.42 -3.22
CA LEU A 29 12.75 9.52 -3.13
C LEU A 29 13.44 9.17 -4.45
N ALA A 30 12.99 8.10 -5.13
CA ALA A 30 13.56 7.68 -6.40
C ALA A 30 13.34 8.71 -7.52
N LYS A 31 12.18 9.34 -7.59
CA LYS A 31 11.89 10.44 -8.54
C LYS A 31 12.83 11.61 -8.34
N GLU A 32 13.05 12.03 -7.10
CA GLU A 32 13.98 13.12 -6.79
C GLU A 32 15.40 12.77 -7.16
N LEU A 33 15.88 11.57 -6.79
CA LEU A 33 17.23 11.10 -7.12
C LEU A 33 17.48 11.00 -8.64
N LEU A 34 16.43 10.66 -9.40
CA LEU A 34 16.51 10.55 -10.86
C LEU A 34 16.25 11.87 -11.58
N GLY A 35 15.95 12.95 -10.85
CA GLY A 35 15.61 14.25 -11.45
C GLY A 35 14.38 14.19 -12.35
N VAL A 36 13.35 13.45 -11.95
CA VAL A 36 12.12 13.31 -12.71
C VAL A 36 11.28 14.57 -12.56
N ASP A 37 10.89 15.16 -13.68
CA ASP A 37 10.01 16.31 -13.70
C ASP A 37 8.67 16.00 -12.99
N PRO A 38 8.25 16.81 -11.99
CA PRO A 38 7.01 16.60 -11.25
C PRO A 38 5.75 16.58 -12.14
N GLU A 39 5.73 17.31 -13.25
CA GLU A 39 4.59 17.33 -14.18
C GLU A 39 4.43 15.97 -14.89
N VAL A 40 5.54 15.34 -15.23
CA VAL A 40 5.56 14.06 -15.97
C VAL A 40 5.52 12.86 -15.02
N GLY A 41 6.20 12.95 -13.88
CA GLY A 41 6.24 11.92 -12.83
C GLY A 41 5.13 12.04 -11.79
N GLY A 42 4.05 12.79 -12.09
CA GLY A 42 2.99 13.10 -11.15
C GLY A 42 1.99 11.96 -10.88
N LEU A 43 0.84 12.33 -10.34
CA LEU A 43 -0.21 11.40 -9.88
C LEU A 43 -0.61 10.35 -10.93
N THR A 44 -0.74 10.73 -12.20
CA THR A 44 -1.15 9.81 -13.28
C THR A 44 -0.14 8.69 -13.48
N PHE A 45 1.16 9.01 -13.40
CA PHE A 45 2.22 8.00 -13.48
C PHE A 45 2.18 7.05 -12.28
N ASP A 46 2.04 7.59 -11.07
CA ASP A 46 1.92 6.77 -9.84
C ASP A 46 0.72 5.84 -9.88
N LEU A 47 -0.44 6.33 -10.30
CA LEU A 47 -1.64 5.52 -10.47
C LEU A 47 -1.42 4.40 -11.50
N THR A 48 -0.68 4.67 -12.58
CA THR A 48 -0.35 3.66 -13.59
C THR A 48 0.53 2.54 -13.01
N LEU A 49 1.53 2.91 -12.21
CA LEU A 49 2.39 1.94 -11.53
C LEU A 49 1.60 1.09 -10.52
N HIS A 50 0.74 1.72 -9.72
CA HIS A 50 -0.13 0.98 -8.78
C HIS A 50 -1.13 0.06 -9.53
N ALA A 51 -1.71 0.52 -10.63
CA ALA A 51 -2.58 -0.31 -11.45
C ALA A 51 -1.83 -1.54 -12.02
N ALA A 52 -0.58 -1.38 -12.42
CA ALA A 52 0.25 -2.48 -12.90
C ALA A 52 0.52 -3.51 -11.80
N THR A 53 0.79 -3.09 -10.55
CA THR A 53 0.98 -4.01 -9.41
C THR A 53 -0.32 -4.70 -9.00
N VAL A 54 -1.47 -4.02 -9.07
CA VAL A 54 -2.80 -4.64 -8.88
C VAL A 54 -3.06 -5.72 -9.94
N LEU A 55 -2.79 -5.43 -11.22
CA LEU A 55 -2.94 -6.41 -12.29
C LEU A 55 -2.01 -7.61 -12.09
N SER A 56 -0.76 -7.39 -11.70
CA SER A 56 0.19 -8.45 -11.35
C SER A 56 -0.35 -9.33 -10.23
N THR A 57 -0.88 -8.73 -9.17
CA THR A 57 -1.50 -9.44 -8.04
C THR A 57 -2.69 -10.29 -8.50
N ILE A 58 -3.56 -9.74 -9.35
CA ILE A 58 -4.71 -10.47 -9.90
C ILE A 58 -4.24 -11.69 -10.70
N VAL A 59 -3.21 -11.54 -11.53
CA VAL A 59 -2.67 -12.65 -12.34
C VAL A 59 -2.08 -13.74 -11.44
N VAL A 60 -1.24 -13.37 -10.48
CA VAL A 60 -0.55 -14.33 -9.60
C VAL A 60 -1.53 -15.06 -8.68
N LEU A 61 -2.51 -14.33 -8.12
CA LEU A 61 -3.50 -14.87 -7.18
C LEU A 61 -4.84 -15.23 -7.84
N TRP A 62 -4.86 -15.40 -9.17
CA TRP A 62 -6.08 -15.64 -9.92
C TRP A 62 -6.95 -16.78 -9.38
N SER A 63 -6.33 -17.89 -8.99
CA SER A 63 -7.04 -19.05 -8.44
C SER A 63 -7.75 -18.72 -7.12
N GLU A 64 -7.09 -17.96 -6.23
CA GLU A 64 -7.65 -17.54 -4.95
C GLU A 64 -8.76 -16.52 -5.14
N ILE A 65 -8.54 -15.52 -5.99
CA ILE A 65 -9.54 -14.50 -6.30
C ILE A 65 -10.78 -15.15 -6.92
N LYS A 66 -10.61 -16.05 -7.90
CA LYS A 66 -11.71 -16.80 -8.50
C LYS A 66 -12.48 -17.60 -7.46
N ARG A 67 -11.80 -18.31 -6.54
CA ARG A 67 -12.43 -19.07 -5.47
C ARG A 67 -13.29 -18.17 -4.58
N LEU A 68 -12.75 -17.02 -4.16
CA LEU A 68 -13.46 -16.06 -3.31
C LEU A 68 -14.69 -15.49 -4.03
N VAL A 69 -14.51 -15.05 -5.29
CA VAL A 69 -15.59 -14.48 -6.09
C VAL A 69 -16.72 -15.50 -6.29
N VAL A 70 -16.40 -16.74 -6.68
CA VAL A 70 -17.43 -17.80 -6.84
C VAL A 70 -18.11 -18.11 -5.51
N GLY A 71 -17.34 -18.19 -4.42
CA GLY A 71 -17.86 -18.43 -3.07
C GLY A 71 -18.82 -17.35 -2.58
N LEU A 72 -18.63 -16.08 -2.97
CA LEU A 72 -19.52 -14.96 -2.62
C LEU A 72 -20.96 -15.16 -3.14
N PHE A 73 -21.11 -15.76 -4.31
CA PHE A 73 -22.42 -15.98 -4.93
C PHE A 73 -23.11 -17.28 -4.44
N SER A 74 -22.54 -17.96 -3.46
CA SER A 74 -23.17 -19.14 -2.85
C SER A 74 -24.44 -18.76 -2.08
N LYS A 75 -25.50 -19.57 -2.22
CA LYS A 75 -26.78 -19.36 -1.51
C LYS A 75 -26.70 -19.64 0.01
N ARG A 76 -25.67 -20.38 0.45
CA ARG A 76 -25.45 -20.67 1.88
C ARG A 76 -24.19 -19.97 2.35
N PHE A 77 -24.28 -19.39 3.56
CA PHE A 77 -23.12 -18.76 4.18
C PHE A 77 -21.95 -19.76 4.29
N ASN A 78 -20.81 -19.40 3.74
CA ASN A 78 -19.62 -20.25 3.64
C ASN A 78 -18.36 -19.56 4.16
N ALA A 79 -17.24 -20.28 4.16
CA ALA A 79 -15.97 -19.81 4.65
C ALA A 79 -15.43 -18.61 3.83
N GLU A 80 -15.68 -18.61 2.52
CA GLU A 80 -15.26 -17.54 1.60
C GLU A 80 -15.98 -16.23 1.91
N GLN A 81 -17.30 -16.29 2.14
CA GLN A 81 -18.10 -15.12 2.55
C GLN A 81 -17.65 -14.58 3.91
N ALA A 82 -17.40 -15.47 4.88
CA ALA A 82 -16.87 -15.08 6.19
C ALA A 82 -15.49 -14.42 6.07
N TYR A 83 -14.64 -14.91 5.18
CA TYR A 83 -13.31 -14.35 4.92
C TYR A 83 -13.41 -12.96 4.29
N VAL A 84 -14.23 -12.79 3.24
CA VAL A 84 -14.44 -11.49 2.59
C VAL A 84 -15.04 -10.46 3.56
N LEU A 85 -16.00 -10.87 4.42
CA LEU A 85 -16.54 -9.98 5.46
C LEU A 85 -15.46 -9.50 6.42
N LYS A 86 -14.50 -10.35 6.79
CA LYS A 86 -13.35 -9.94 7.64
C LYS A 86 -12.45 -8.95 6.92
N ILE A 87 -12.21 -9.14 5.61
CA ILE A 87 -11.45 -8.17 4.81
C ILE A 87 -12.19 -6.82 4.79
N ILE A 88 -13.48 -6.80 4.51
CA ILE A 88 -14.28 -5.56 4.51
C ILE A 88 -14.22 -4.89 5.89
N LEU A 89 -14.37 -5.66 6.96
CA LEU A 89 -14.29 -5.14 8.31
C LEU A 89 -12.93 -4.51 8.63
N SER A 90 -11.83 -5.13 8.17
CA SER A 90 -10.47 -4.59 8.36
C SER A 90 -10.21 -3.30 7.59
N MET A 91 -10.99 -3.00 6.55
CA MET A 91 -10.87 -1.75 5.80
C MET A 91 -11.54 -0.56 6.52
N ILE A 92 -12.48 -0.80 7.44
CA ILE A 92 -13.23 0.27 8.12
C ILE A 92 -12.30 1.23 8.87
N PRO A 93 -11.37 0.78 9.74
CA PRO A 93 -10.43 1.68 10.42
C PRO A 93 -9.57 2.49 9.43
N VAL A 94 -9.11 1.85 8.36
CA VAL A 94 -8.28 2.49 7.33
C VAL A 94 -9.05 3.61 6.62
N VAL A 95 -10.32 3.35 6.26
CA VAL A 95 -11.20 4.35 5.64
C VAL A 95 -11.45 5.53 6.59
N ILE A 96 -11.76 5.25 7.87
CA ILE A 96 -11.98 6.31 8.87
C ILE A 96 -10.72 7.17 9.02
N VAL A 97 -9.56 6.55 9.21
CA VAL A 97 -8.27 7.26 9.35
C VAL A 97 -7.95 8.04 8.08
N GLY A 98 -8.14 7.44 6.89
CA GLY A 98 -7.91 8.11 5.61
C GLY A 98 -8.74 9.39 5.48
N PHE A 99 -10.06 9.30 5.65
CA PHE A 99 -10.93 10.48 5.52
C PHE A 99 -10.73 11.55 6.61
N THR A 100 -10.30 11.17 7.82
CA THR A 100 -10.11 12.14 8.91
C THR A 100 -8.71 12.72 8.95
N LEU A 101 -7.68 11.93 8.65
CA LEU A 101 -6.29 12.33 8.81
C LEU A 101 -5.70 12.94 7.51
N GLU A 102 -6.17 12.51 6.35
CA GLU A 102 -5.66 13.00 5.06
C GLU A 102 -5.74 14.53 4.92
N PRO A 103 -6.88 15.22 5.17
CA PRO A 103 -6.95 16.67 5.08
C PRO A 103 -5.99 17.38 6.03
N PHE A 104 -5.83 16.83 7.24
CA PHE A 104 -4.90 17.36 8.23
C PHE A 104 -3.44 17.21 7.77
N LEU A 105 -3.07 16.04 7.23
CA LEU A 105 -1.74 15.80 6.70
C LEU A 105 -1.45 16.67 5.48
N GLN A 106 -2.42 16.86 4.58
CA GLN A 106 -2.29 17.75 3.44
C GLN A 106 -1.98 19.19 3.88
N SER A 107 -2.73 19.71 4.86
CA SER A 107 -2.47 21.05 5.39
C SER A 107 -1.10 21.22 6.03
N LEU A 108 -0.52 20.15 6.61
CA LEU A 108 0.84 20.19 7.17
C LEU A 108 1.93 20.18 6.09
N VAL A 109 1.65 19.62 4.92
CA VAL A 109 2.62 19.44 3.84
C VAL A 109 2.55 20.58 2.82
N GLU A 110 1.39 21.26 2.71
CA GLU A 110 1.10 22.27 1.70
C GLU A 110 2.11 23.45 1.72
N ASP A 111 2.57 23.84 2.92
CA ASP A 111 3.52 24.93 3.12
C ASP A 111 4.99 24.47 3.13
N LEU A 112 5.26 23.15 2.98
CA LEU A 112 6.62 22.65 3.04
C LEU A 112 7.34 22.81 1.70
N PRO A 113 8.60 23.30 1.69
CA PRO A 113 9.41 23.25 0.49
C PRO A 113 9.78 21.81 0.14
N ASN A 114 10.14 21.54 -1.14
CA ASN A 114 10.44 20.18 -1.62
C ASN A 114 11.40 19.39 -0.72
N HIS A 115 12.48 20.04 -0.25
CA HIS A 115 13.42 19.40 0.68
C HIS A 115 12.78 19.04 2.03
N GLY A 116 11.81 19.83 2.52
CA GLY A 116 11.04 19.55 3.73
C GLY A 116 10.16 18.30 3.55
N ILE A 117 9.53 18.16 2.38
CA ILE A 117 8.74 16.97 2.02
C ILE A 117 9.63 15.73 2.00
N LEU A 118 10.82 15.81 1.40
CA LEU A 118 11.76 14.68 1.36
C LEU A 118 12.27 14.27 2.74
N LEU A 119 12.56 15.24 3.60
CA LEU A 119 12.93 14.96 4.99
C LEU A 119 11.80 14.31 5.76
N LEU A 120 10.55 14.75 5.55
CA LEU A 120 9.37 14.14 6.14
C LEU A 120 9.19 12.69 5.66
N VAL A 121 9.26 12.46 4.36
CA VAL A 121 9.18 11.12 3.76
C VAL A 121 10.28 10.20 4.33
N GLY A 122 11.54 10.66 4.33
CA GLY A 122 12.66 9.91 4.88
C GLY A 122 12.48 9.56 6.35
N THR A 123 12.00 10.51 7.16
CA THR A 123 11.70 10.30 8.59
C THR A 123 10.59 9.26 8.77
N MET A 124 9.52 9.33 7.98
CA MET A 124 8.42 8.37 8.06
C MET A 124 8.84 6.97 7.60
N LEU A 125 9.74 6.85 6.64
CA LEU A 125 10.35 5.56 6.27
C LEU A 125 11.18 4.98 7.41
N LEU A 126 11.93 5.80 8.16
CA LEU A 126 12.65 5.34 9.35
C LEU A 126 11.69 4.88 10.45
N VAL A 127 10.59 5.59 10.68
CA VAL A 127 9.54 5.16 11.63
C VAL A 127 8.97 3.80 11.20
N THR A 128 8.65 3.63 9.92
CA THR A 128 8.19 2.36 9.37
C THR A 128 9.21 1.25 9.58
N ALA A 129 10.51 1.51 9.35
CA ALA A 129 11.57 0.54 9.58
C ALA A 129 11.66 0.11 11.06
N VAL A 130 11.51 1.05 12.00
CA VAL A 130 11.47 0.75 13.44
C VAL A 130 10.26 -0.11 13.77
N LEU A 131 9.06 0.22 13.27
CA LEU A 131 7.84 -0.58 13.50
C LEU A 131 7.97 -1.99 12.93
N LEU A 132 8.54 -2.14 11.73
CA LEU A 132 8.80 -3.46 11.12
C LEU A 132 9.82 -4.26 11.93
N THR A 133 10.83 -3.60 12.48
CA THR A 133 11.80 -4.24 13.37
C THR A 133 11.11 -4.78 14.63
N PHE A 134 10.24 -3.99 15.26
CA PHE A 134 9.43 -4.48 16.37
C PHE A 134 8.53 -5.65 15.96
N ALA A 135 7.87 -5.56 14.81
CA ALA A 135 7.02 -6.64 14.31
C ALA A 135 7.82 -7.93 14.06
N TYR A 136 9.04 -7.82 13.54
CA TYR A 136 9.93 -8.96 13.28
C TYR A 136 10.34 -9.68 14.57
N TYR A 137 10.66 -8.93 15.64
CA TYR A 137 11.05 -9.52 16.93
C TYR A 137 9.85 -9.86 17.83
N ALA A 138 8.63 -9.46 17.46
CA ALA A 138 7.42 -9.79 18.20
C ALA A 138 7.17 -11.31 18.16
N LYS A 139 6.80 -11.91 19.29
CA LYS A 139 6.45 -13.33 19.34
C LYS A 139 5.17 -13.58 18.53
N PRO A 140 5.21 -14.45 17.51
CA PRO A 140 4.01 -14.75 16.72
C PRO A 140 2.94 -15.40 17.59
N ARG A 141 1.70 -14.94 17.48
CA ARG A 141 0.54 -15.62 18.05
C ARG A 141 0.04 -16.64 17.04
N HIS A 142 0.21 -17.92 17.34
CA HIS A 142 -0.36 -18.99 16.54
C HIS A 142 -1.89 -19.06 16.77
N LYS A 143 -2.65 -18.46 15.87
CA LYS A 143 -4.10 -18.61 15.82
C LYS A 143 -4.48 -19.44 14.59
N ALA A 144 -5.27 -20.48 14.77
CA ALA A 144 -5.75 -21.32 13.67
C ALA A 144 -6.73 -20.55 12.74
N THR A 145 -7.46 -19.57 13.28
CA THR A 145 -8.42 -18.75 12.52
C THR A 145 -8.41 -17.33 13.02
N ILE A 146 -8.58 -16.38 12.11
CA ILE A 146 -8.76 -14.96 12.42
C ILE A 146 -10.23 -14.75 12.83
N SER A 147 -10.47 -14.19 14.02
CA SER A 147 -11.81 -13.79 14.45
C SER A 147 -12.20 -12.42 13.84
N TYR A 148 -13.48 -12.06 13.92
CA TYR A 148 -13.93 -10.72 13.50
C TYR A 148 -13.31 -9.58 14.33
N ARG A 149 -12.98 -9.84 15.61
CA ARG A 149 -12.27 -8.88 16.47
C ARG A 149 -10.80 -8.71 16.09
N ASP A 150 -10.19 -9.74 15.53
CA ASP A 150 -8.81 -9.67 15.04
C ASP A 150 -8.74 -8.98 13.67
N ALA A 151 -9.85 -8.93 12.95
CA ALA A 151 -9.95 -8.30 11.63
C ALA A 151 -10.21 -6.79 11.73
N PHE A 152 -10.87 -6.31 12.80
CA PHE A 152 -11.09 -4.89 13.10
C PHE A 152 -9.90 -4.30 13.85
#